data_07fde2da442617fd4dc9e9dd97551456
#
_entry.id   07fde2da442617fd4dc9e9dd97551456
#
_cell.length_a   1.000
_cell.length_b   1.000
_cell.length_c   1.000
_cell.angle_alpha   90.00
_cell.angle_beta   90.00
_cell.angle_gamma   90.00
#
_symmetry.space_group_name_H-M   'P 1'
#
loop_
_entity.id
_entity.type
_entity.pdbx_description
1 polymer ?
#
loop_
_entity_poly.entity_id
_entity_poly.type
_entity_poly.pdbx_seq_one_letter_code
_entity_poly.pdbx_strand_id
1 'polypeptide(L)'
;MNFYRLKSIFFIIFSCFILQTAAFAQNNVKITIKKKNITLQEALWEVEKQSDYLIAFNESKLEKTKRVNLNINAESLDKTLASILSGTGLSYKIKDKYIMIIPQSKVEVESKKLSGIVKDDKGDPLIGVNVSFKGSPTGTVTGLDGRFSILAAKGNIIEFSYVGYTTQYITVGDASSLTVVLEEDAKALDEVVVTALGIKRAEKALSYSVQQVKSDAINDVKDANFVNGLTGKVAGVSINRSSSGIGGATRVVMRGAKSIVGNNNVLYVVDGMPIGNPSKGEINNDYSTPGGGEGISDFNPEDIESLSILTGPAAAALYGSSAANGVILINTKKGQEGKLKISISNNTEFMPPYVMPEFQNRYGNAKGSYKSWGEMLQQPSTFRPKDFFKTGANIMNAANFSVGNKNNQTFVSVATTNSTGIIPNNEYSRYNFTIRHGRELVKDKLELDTDFFFTKSESQNGVAHGLYYNPLLPVYLFPPSENFERLKTYEIYDSGRNFATMYWPY
;
A
#
# COMPACT_ATOMS: atom_id res chain seq x y z
N MET A 1 13.35 -3.36 -30.56
CA MET A 1 12.42 -4.48 -30.26
C MET A 1 11.07 -3.86 -30.05
N ASN A 2 10.06 -4.17 -30.91
CA ASN A 2 8.83 -3.40 -31.01
C ASN A 2 8.03 -3.35 -29.70
N PHE A 3 7.66 -2.16 -29.25
CA PHE A 3 6.90 -1.84 -28.05
C PHE A 3 5.58 -2.63 -27.90
N TYR A 4 4.93 -2.97 -28.99
CA TYR A 4 3.74 -3.83 -29.02
C TYR A 4 4.03 -5.28 -28.56
N ARG A 5 5.21 -5.81 -28.79
CA ARG A 5 5.60 -7.17 -28.34
C ARG A 5 5.83 -7.22 -26.82
N LEU A 6 6.36 -6.14 -26.22
CA LEU A 6 6.57 -6.10 -24.79
C LEU A 6 5.23 -5.96 -24.02
N LYS A 7 4.30 -5.13 -24.53
CA LYS A 7 2.92 -5.05 -23.99
C LYS A 7 2.20 -6.40 -24.11
N SER A 8 2.36 -7.11 -25.22
CA SER A 8 1.74 -8.43 -25.41
C SER A 8 2.34 -9.50 -24.49
N ILE A 9 3.65 -9.47 -24.26
CA ILE A 9 4.32 -10.42 -23.34
C ILE A 9 3.88 -10.14 -21.90
N PHE A 10 3.78 -8.87 -21.49
CA PHE A 10 3.33 -8.50 -20.15
C PHE A 10 1.85 -8.86 -19.94
N PHE A 11 1.02 -8.67 -20.99
CA PHE A 11 -0.40 -9.05 -20.95
C PHE A 11 -0.59 -10.57 -20.95
N ILE A 12 0.25 -11.33 -21.67
CA ILE A 12 0.22 -12.80 -21.68
C ILE A 12 0.68 -13.36 -20.33
N ILE A 13 1.74 -12.82 -19.72
CA ILE A 13 2.21 -13.25 -18.40
C ILE A 13 1.16 -12.91 -17.34
N PHE A 14 0.53 -11.74 -17.42
CA PHE A 14 -0.54 -11.32 -16.50
C PHE A 14 -1.82 -12.14 -16.74
N SER A 15 -2.16 -12.46 -17.99
CA SER A 15 -3.31 -13.31 -18.35
C SER A 15 -3.10 -14.76 -17.94
N CYS A 16 -1.88 -15.32 -18.09
CA CYS A 16 -1.56 -16.66 -17.58
C CYS A 16 -1.61 -16.73 -16.04
N PHE A 17 -1.27 -15.65 -15.34
CA PHE A 17 -1.34 -15.60 -13.88
C PHE A 17 -2.79 -15.54 -13.38
N ILE A 18 -3.67 -14.81 -14.10
CA ILE A 18 -5.10 -14.73 -13.78
C ILE A 18 -5.79 -16.10 -14.03
N LEU A 19 -5.36 -16.84 -15.04
CA LEU A 19 -5.91 -18.16 -15.33
C LEU A 19 -5.50 -19.25 -14.33
N GLN A 20 -4.36 -19.08 -13.64
CA GLN A 20 -3.94 -20.04 -12.59
C GLN A 20 -4.58 -19.77 -11.24
N THR A 21 -5.04 -18.54 -10.94
CA THR A 21 -5.75 -18.23 -9.70
C THR A 21 -7.21 -18.71 -9.70
N ALA A 22 -7.77 -19.08 -10.84
CA ALA A 22 -9.11 -19.68 -10.93
C ALA A 22 -9.22 -21.11 -10.37
N ALA A 23 -8.11 -21.75 -10.00
CA ALA A 23 -8.11 -23.14 -9.50
C ALA A 23 -8.28 -23.26 -7.95
N PHE A 24 -8.35 -22.15 -7.21
CA PHE A 24 -8.65 -22.14 -5.77
C PHE A 24 -9.92 -21.35 -5.42
N ALA A 25 -10.85 -21.23 -6.36
CA ALA A 25 -12.20 -20.82 -6.00
C ALA A 25 -12.78 -21.98 -5.16
N GLN A 26 -12.92 -21.76 -3.85
CA GLN A 26 -13.86 -22.53 -3.02
C GLN A 26 -15.18 -22.56 -3.79
N ASN A 27 -15.59 -23.76 -4.22
CA ASN A 27 -16.87 -23.97 -4.88
C ASN A 27 -17.97 -23.42 -3.97
N ASN A 28 -18.42 -22.20 -4.20
CA ASN A 28 -19.61 -21.64 -3.59
C ASN A 28 -20.83 -22.29 -4.22
N VAL A 29 -21.00 -23.60 -3.97
CA VAL A 29 -22.17 -24.35 -4.39
C VAL A 29 -23.36 -23.75 -3.64
N LYS A 30 -24.25 -23.14 -4.38
CA LYS A 30 -25.54 -22.63 -3.85
C LYS A 30 -26.59 -23.69 -4.00
N ILE A 31 -27.17 -24.13 -2.89
CA ILE A 31 -28.14 -25.22 -2.82
C ILE A 31 -29.53 -24.65 -2.64
N THR A 32 -30.49 -25.17 -3.39
CA THR A 32 -31.89 -24.79 -3.31
C THR A 32 -32.76 -26.02 -3.10
N ILE A 33 -33.42 -26.13 -1.92
CA ILE A 33 -34.30 -27.26 -1.60
C ILE A 33 -35.62 -26.69 -1.07
N LYS A 34 -36.72 -26.88 -1.83
CA LYS A 34 -38.08 -26.48 -1.43
C LYS A 34 -38.94 -27.72 -1.40
N LYS A 35 -38.84 -28.50 -0.30
CA LYS A 35 -39.60 -29.73 -0.11
C LYS A 35 -40.18 -29.83 1.31
N LYS A 36 -41.38 -30.31 1.43
CA LYS A 36 -42.08 -30.54 2.72
C LYS A 36 -42.18 -32.03 2.99
N ASN A 37 -42.06 -32.42 4.24
CA ASN A 37 -42.28 -33.76 4.72
C ASN A 37 -41.38 -34.85 4.08
N ILE A 38 -40.11 -34.52 3.84
CA ILE A 38 -39.10 -35.46 3.32
C ILE A 38 -38.28 -36.07 4.46
N THR A 39 -37.70 -37.25 4.21
CA THR A 39 -36.79 -37.89 5.16
C THR A 39 -35.44 -37.19 5.19
N LEU A 40 -34.69 -37.36 6.28
CA LEU A 40 -33.34 -36.81 6.40
C LEU A 40 -32.39 -37.34 5.28
N GLN A 41 -32.57 -38.60 4.91
CA GLN A 41 -31.82 -39.25 3.85
C GLN A 41 -32.11 -38.59 2.47
N GLU A 42 -33.39 -38.38 2.17
CA GLU A 42 -33.79 -37.68 0.94
C GLU A 42 -33.26 -36.24 0.90
N ALA A 43 -33.23 -35.55 2.04
CA ALA A 43 -32.71 -34.22 2.15
C ALA A 43 -31.19 -34.17 1.86
N LEU A 44 -30.42 -35.13 2.37
CA LEU A 44 -28.99 -35.26 2.12
C LEU A 44 -28.70 -35.62 0.66
N TRP A 45 -29.51 -36.47 0.03
CA TRP A 45 -29.38 -36.78 -1.40
C TRP A 45 -29.65 -35.59 -2.32
N GLU A 46 -30.56 -34.68 -1.93
CA GLU A 46 -30.76 -33.44 -2.70
C GLU A 46 -29.55 -32.52 -2.62
N VAL A 47 -28.81 -32.51 -1.50
CA VAL A 47 -27.53 -31.79 -1.38
C VAL A 47 -26.46 -32.46 -2.25
N GLU A 48 -26.38 -33.79 -2.22
CA GLU A 48 -25.40 -34.53 -3.05
C GLU A 48 -25.63 -34.29 -4.55
N LYS A 49 -26.88 -34.25 -5.02
CA LYS A 49 -27.23 -33.96 -6.42
C LYS A 49 -26.86 -32.57 -6.89
N GLN A 50 -26.84 -31.60 -5.97
CA GLN A 50 -26.58 -30.19 -6.28
C GLN A 50 -25.15 -29.78 -5.94
N SER A 51 -24.32 -30.71 -5.44
CA SER A 51 -22.93 -30.45 -5.08
C SER A 51 -22.03 -31.53 -5.66
N ASP A 52 -20.73 -31.22 -5.79
CA ASP A 52 -19.70 -32.19 -6.22
C ASP A 52 -19.21 -33.09 -5.06
N TYR A 53 -19.96 -33.14 -3.95
CA TYR A 53 -19.62 -33.91 -2.76
C TYR A 53 -20.43 -35.19 -2.66
N LEU A 54 -19.78 -36.25 -2.23
CA LEU A 54 -20.42 -37.54 -1.87
C LEU A 54 -20.72 -37.55 -0.37
N ILE A 55 -21.94 -37.90 0.00
CA ILE A 55 -22.36 -37.92 1.42
C ILE A 55 -22.28 -39.30 1.99
N ALA A 56 -21.39 -39.53 2.95
CA ALA A 56 -21.25 -40.77 3.66
C ALA A 56 -21.92 -40.71 5.03
N PHE A 57 -22.83 -41.62 5.30
CA PHE A 57 -23.51 -41.73 6.59
C PHE A 57 -23.72 -43.22 6.99
N ASN A 58 -23.83 -43.44 8.29
CA ASN A 58 -24.15 -44.78 8.80
C ASN A 58 -25.69 -44.93 8.91
N GLU A 59 -26.29 -45.79 8.11
CA GLU A 59 -27.71 -45.98 8.04
C GLU A 59 -28.38 -46.39 9.38
N SER A 60 -27.66 -47.06 10.27
CA SER A 60 -28.18 -47.46 11.58
C SER A 60 -28.28 -46.25 12.57
N LYS A 61 -27.66 -45.15 12.28
CA LYS A 61 -27.69 -43.93 13.10
C LYS A 61 -28.56 -42.82 12.55
N LEU A 62 -29.11 -42.97 11.33
CA LEU A 62 -30.14 -42.10 10.80
C LEU A 62 -31.51 -42.58 11.27
N GLU A 63 -32.20 -41.74 12.06
CA GLU A 63 -33.61 -42.00 12.38
C GLU A 63 -34.44 -41.98 11.09
N LYS A 64 -34.77 -43.16 10.55
CA LYS A 64 -35.48 -43.32 9.27
C LYS A 64 -36.91 -42.71 9.29
N THR A 65 -37.42 -42.37 10.45
CA THR A 65 -38.77 -41.82 10.66
C THR A 65 -38.83 -40.30 10.78
N LYS A 66 -37.70 -39.63 11.02
CA LYS A 66 -37.70 -38.18 11.21
C LYS A 66 -37.83 -37.45 9.86
N ARG A 67 -38.91 -36.70 9.71
CA ARG A 67 -39.23 -35.92 8.52
C ARG A 67 -38.94 -34.45 8.73
N VAL A 68 -38.42 -33.79 7.76
CA VAL A 68 -38.03 -32.38 7.77
C VAL A 68 -38.74 -31.58 6.69
N ASN A 69 -39.04 -30.33 7.01
CA ASN A 69 -39.54 -29.35 6.04
C ASN A 69 -38.41 -28.40 5.70
N LEU A 70 -38.00 -28.37 4.46
CA LEU A 70 -36.90 -27.53 4.00
C LEU A 70 -37.40 -26.46 3.02
N ASN A 71 -37.03 -25.23 3.32
CA ASN A 71 -37.26 -24.09 2.44
C ASN A 71 -35.93 -23.30 2.31
N ILE A 72 -34.95 -23.89 1.62
CA ILE A 72 -33.61 -23.37 1.42
C ILE A 72 -33.56 -22.77 0.03
N ASN A 73 -33.12 -21.52 -0.08
CA ASN A 73 -33.07 -20.80 -1.35
C ASN A 73 -31.67 -20.21 -1.61
N ALA A 74 -30.90 -20.84 -2.48
CA ALA A 74 -29.56 -20.43 -2.88
C ALA A 74 -28.59 -20.21 -1.71
N GLU A 75 -28.64 -21.07 -0.67
CA GLU A 75 -27.73 -21.01 0.47
C GLU A 75 -26.43 -21.78 0.24
N SER A 76 -25.37 -21.43 0.99
CA SER A 76 -24.10 -22.16 0.95
C SER A 76 -24.25 -23.57 1.51
N LEU A 77 -23.36 -24.48 1.07
CA LEU A 77 -23.33 -25.88 1.49
C LEU A 77 -23.35 -26.03 3.04
N ASP A 78 -22.51 -25.25 3.74
CA ASP A 78 -22.43 -25.31 5.21
C ASP A 78 -23.73 -24.90 5.90
N LYS A 79 -24.36 -23.82 5.45
CA LYS A 79 -25.66 -23.38 6.00
C LYS A 79 -26.75 -24.38 5.69
N THR A 80 -26.76 -24.97 4.52
CA THR A 80 -27.70 -26.00 4.11
C THR A 80 -27.56 -27.25 4.97
N LEU A 81 -26.35 -27.76 5.17
CA LEU A 81 -26.10 -28.92 6.03
C LEU A 81 -26.47 -28.65 7.50
N ALA A 82 -26.11 -27.44 8.01
CA ALA A 82 -26.48 -27.04 9.38
C ALA A 82 -28.00 -26.99 9.55
N SER A 83 -28.75 -26.48 8.57
CA SER A 83 -30.23 -26.46 8.61
C SER A 83 -30.85 -27.86 8.56
N ILE A 84 -30.34 -28.76 7.71
CA ILE A 84 -30.82 -30.15 7.57
C ILE A 84 -30.55 -30.93 8.84
N LEU A 85 -29.41 -30.78 9.47
CA LEU A 85 -28.97 -31.54 10.65
C LEU A 85 -29.43 -30.92 11.97
N SER A 86 -30.01 -29.71 11.93
CA SER A 86 -30.52 -29.03 13.13
C SER A 86 -31.52 -29.89 13.88
N GLY A 87 -31.28 -30.06 15.20
CA GLY A 87 -32.14 -30.86 16.08
C GLY A 87 -32.13 -32.37 15.82
N THR A 88 -31.20 -32.90 15.04
CA THR A 88 -31.07 -34.35 14.80
C THR A 88 -30.03 -35.04 15.68
N GLY A 89 -29.21 -34.30 16.43
CA GLY A 89 -28.10 -34.86 17.20
C GLY A 89 -26.93 -35.33 16.32
N LEU A 90 -26.94 -34.96 15.05
CA LEU A 90 -25.88 -35.26 14.08
C LEU A 90 -25.14 -33.98 13.72
N SER A 91 -23.86 -34.15 13.35
CA SER A 91 -22.97 -33.13 12.82
C SER A 91 -22.32 -33.67 11.54
N TYR A 92 -21.56 -32.82 10.83
CA TYR A 92 -20.86 -33.24 9.62
C TYR A 92 -19.39 -32.83 9.65
N LYS A 93 -18.57 -33.54 8.88
CA LYS A 93 -17.18 -33.21 8.64
C LYS A 93 -16.90 -33.37 7.14
N ILE A 94 -16.37 -32.28 6.53
CA ILE A 94 -15.98 -32.31 5.12
C ILE A 94 -14.50 -32.68 5.04
N LYS A 95 -14.19 -33.69 4.25
CA LYS A 95 -12.81 -34.10 3.94
C LYS A 95 -12.73 -34.43 2.45
N ASP A 96 -11.89 -33.70 1.71
CA ASP A 96 -11.75 -33.83 0.27
C ASP A 96 -13.11 -33.68 -0.47
N LYS A 97 -13.59 -34.70 -1.16
CA LYS A 97 -14.89 -34.74 -1.83
C LYS A 97 -15.98 -35.47 -1.03
N TYR A 98 -15.74 -35.76 0.26
CA TYR A 98 -16.68 -36.49 1.10
C TYR A 98 -17.21 -35.64 2.23
N ILE A 99 -18.53 -35.71 2.46
CA ILE A 99 -19.21 -35.17 3.62
C ILE A 99 -19.59 -36.35 4.51
N MET A 100 -18.94 -36.48 5.64
CA MET A 100 -19.24 -37.55 6.61
C MET A 100 -20.21 -37.04 7.66
N ILE A 101 -21.37 -37.69 7.80
CA ILE A 101 -22.32 -37.41 8.86
C ILE A 101 -21.92 -38.22 10.09
N ILE A 102 -21.67 -37.53 11.20
CA ILE A 102 -21.18 -38.09 12.46
C ILE A 102 -22.12 -37.71 13.60
N PRO A 103 -22.24 -38.52 14.67
CA PRO A 103 -22.97 -38.14 15.86
C PRO A 103 -22.38 -36.85 16.45
N GLN A 104 -23.23 -35.92 16.83
CA GLN A 104 -22.84 -34.75 17.59
C GLN A 104 -22.42 -35.24 18.98
N SER A 105 -21.14 -35.40 19.25
CA SER A 105 -20.64 -35.66 20.60
C SER A 105 -21.00 -34.47 21.45
N LYS A 106 -22.01 -34.59 22.29
CA LYS A 106 -22.21 -33.73 23.44
C LYS A 106 -21.10 -34.11 24.43
N VAL A 107 -19.93 -33.57 24.24
CA VAL A 107 -18.98 -33.40 25.34
C VAL A 107 -19.59 -32.25 26.15
N GLU A 108 -20.34 -32.57 27.19
CA GLU A 108 -20.58 -31.70 28.29
C GLU A 108 -19.22 -31.49 28.96
N VAL A 109 -18.43 -30.56 28.41
CA VAL A 109 -17.23 -30.07 29.07
C VAL A 109 -17.79 -29.16 30.16
N GLU A 110 -17.73 -29.60 31.41
CA GLU A 110 -17.99 -28.74 32.58
C GLU A 110 -17.08 -27.54 32.48
N SER A 111 -17.57 -26.44 31.93
CA SER A 111 -16.85 -25.18 31.93
C SER A 111 -16.97 -24.59 33.32
N LYS A 112 -15.82 -24.48 33.98
CA LYS A 112 -15.68 -23.81 35.27
C LYS A 112 -15.40 -22.33 35.08
N LYS A 113 -15.88 -21.51 35.98
CA LYS A 113 -15.50 -20.12 36.05
C LYS A 113 -14.03 -20.03 36.50
N LEU A 114 -13.14 -19.74 35.59
CA LEU A 114 -11.74 -19.47 35.85
C LEU A 114 -11.59 -17.98 36.11
N SER A 115 -11.03 -17.60 37.23
CA SER A 115 -10.71 -16.21 37.56
C SER A 115 -9.20 -16.07 37.82
N GLY A 116 -8.68 -14.86 37.73
CA GLY A 116 -7.28 -14.64 38.01
C GLY A 116 -6.89 -13.17 37.96
N ILE A 117 -5.63 -12.93 38.15
CA ILE A 117 -5.01 -11.61 38.07
C ILE A 117 -3.82 -11.68 37.12
N VAL A 118 -3.71 -10.67 36.27
CA VAL A 118 -2.55 -10.48 35.38
C VAL A 118 -1.71 -9.33 35.94
N LYS A 119 -0.42 -9.56 36.09
CA LYS A 119 0.55 -8.61 36.62
C LYS A 119 1.76 -8.50 35.69
N ASP A 120 2.52 -7.44 35.84
CA ASP A 120 3.86 -7.32 35.25
C ASP A 120 4.93 -8.04 36.11
N ASP A 121 6.19 -7.98 35.64
CA ASP A 121 7.36 -8.52 36.35
C ASP A 121 7.68 -7.78 37.66
N LYS A 122 7.18 -6.55 37.85
CA LYS A 122 7.29 -5.73 39.06
C LYS A 122 6.19 -5.99 40.05
N GLY A 123 5.16 -6.76 39.66
CA GLY A 123 4.03 -7.14 40.51
C GLY A 123 2.82 -6.19 40.40
N ASP A 124 2.88 -5.18 39.52
CA ASP A 124 1.79 -4.25 39.30
C ASP A 124 0.67 -4.87 38.43
N PRO A 125 -0.62 -4.63 38.73
CA PRO A 125 -1.71 -5.19 37.98
C PRO A 125 -1.84 -4.57 36.58
N LEU A 126 -1.95 -5.40 35.54
CA LEU A 126 -2.10 -4.97 34.16
C LEU A 126 -3.56 -4.83 33.76
N ILE A 127 -3.97 -3.61 33.41
CA ILE A 127 -5.34 -3.24 33.02
C ILE A 127 -5.51 -3.41 31.51
N GLY A 128 -6.62 -4.01 31.06
CA GLY A 128 -6.94 -4.09 29.64
C GLY A 128 -6.20 -5.21 28.87
N VAL A 129 -5.58 -6.16 29.59
CA VAL A 129 -5.00 -7.35 28.95
C VAL A 129 -6.09 -8.16 28.27
N ASN A 130 -5.90 -8.51 27.01
CA ASN A 130 -6.80 -9.38 26.27
C ASN A 130 -6.60 -10.83 26.73
N VAL A 131 -7.67 -11.48 27.14
CA VAL A 131 -7.70 -12.86 27.64
C VAL A 131 -8.67 -13.65 26.77
N SER A 132 -8.15 -14.42 25.81
CA SER A 132 -8.97 -15.12 24.80
C SER A 132 -8.56 -16.59 24.67
N PHE A 133 -9.41 -17.41 24.04
CA PHE A 133 -9.02 -18.76 23.69
C PHE A 133 -8.12 -18.74 22.44
N LYS A 134 -7.06 -19.52 22.43
CA LYS A 134 -6.13 -19.61 21.30
C LYS A 134 -6.87 -19.89 19.99
N GLY A 135 -6.76 -18.95 19.06
CA GLY A 135 -7.38 -19.06 17.73
C GLY A 135 -8.88 -18.76 17.69
N SER A 136 -9.45 -18.15 18.75
CA SER A 136 -10.87 -17.76 18.82
C SER A 136 -11.00 -16.28 19.24
N PRO A 137 -11.95 -15.55 18.69
CA PRO A 137 -12.23 -14.18 19.12
C PRO A 137 -12.98 -14.12 20.46
N THR A 138 -13.35 -15.26 21.03
CA THR A 138 -14.09 -15.32 22.29
C THR A 138 -13.14 -15.12 23.47
N GLY A 139 -13.38 -14.09 24.28
CA GLY A 139 -12.51 -13.75 25.39
C GLY A 139 -13.11 -12.70 26.32
N THR A 140 -12.27 -12.18 27.21
CA THR A 140 -12.54 -11.09 28.13
C THR A 140 -11.31 -10.19 28.23
N VAL A 141 -11.40 -9.08 28.94
CA VAL A 141 -10.27 -8.20 29.24
C VAL A 141 -10.13 -8.03 30.75
N THR A 142 -8.91 -7.73 31.21
CA THR A 142 -8.66 -7.47 32.64
C THR A 142 -9.24 -6.12 33.06
N GLY A 143 -9.82 -6.08 34.25
CA GLY A 143 -10.34 -4.88 34.90
C GLY A 143 -9.26 -3.95 35.45
N LEU A 144 -9.68 -2.87 36.13
CA LEU A 144 -8.81 -1.86 36.74
C LEU A 144 -7.85 -2.43 37.79
N ASP A 145 -8.19 -3.55 38.36
CA ASP A 145 -7.41 -4.30 39.37
C ASP A 145 -6.57 -5.44 38.76
N GLY A 146 -6.47 -5.49 37.40
CA GLY A 146 -5.79 -6.56 36.69
C GLY A 146 -6.51 -7.91 36.69
N ARG A 147 -7.74 -8.00 37.25
CA ARG A 147 -8.48 -9.25 37.37
C ARG A 147 -9.28 -9.58 36.11
N PHE A 148 -9.37 -10.87 35.80
CA PHE A 148 -10.19 -11.40 34.72
C PHE A 148 -11.09 -12.54 35.22
N SER A 149 -12.12 -12.85 34.44
CA SER A 149 -12.97 -14.02 34.66
C SER A 149 -13.49 -14.53 33.32
N ILE A 150 -13.27 -15.81 33.04
CA ILE A 150 -13.66 -16.46 31.80
C ILE A 150 -14.21 -17.87 32.12
N LEU A 151 -15.23 -18.32 31.39
CA LEU A 151 -15.73 -19.69 31.46
C LEU A 151 -14.82 -20.58 30.59
N ALA A 152 -14.08 -21.47 31.24
CA ALA A 152 -13.11 -22.31 30.53
C ALA A 152 -13.21 -23.77 30.99
N ALA A 153 -12.98 -24.69 30.09
CA ALA A 153 -12.92 -26.10 30.34
C ALA A 153 -11.46 -26.56 30.53
N LYS A 154 -11.26 -27.62 31.30
CA LYS A 154 -9.98 -28.28 31.45
C LYS A 154 -9.41 -28.66 30.08
N GLY A 155 -8.16 -28.28 29.79
CA GLY A 155 -7.51 -28.49 28.52
C GLY A 155 -7.65 -27.35 27.50
N ASN A 156 -8.48 -26.33 27.77
CA ASN A 156 -8.48 -25.12 26.92
C ASN A 156 -7.14 -24.40 27.05
N ILE A 157 -6.68 -23.81 25.96
CA ILE A 157 -5.49 -22.94 25.96
C ILE A 157 -5.99 -21.49 25.93
N ILE A 158 -5.63 -20.74 26.97
CA ILE A 158 -5.93 -19.30 27.06
C ILE A 158 -4.70 -18.52 26.66
N GLU A 159 -4.92 -17.54 25.82
CA GLU A 159 -3.95 -16.58 25.34
C GLU A 159 -4.10 -15.27 26.12
N PHE A 160 -3.00 -14.78 26.70
CA PHE A 160 -2.92 -13.50 27.38
C PHE A 160 -2.04 -12.59 26.53
N SER A 161 -2.62 -11.55 25.93
CA SER A 161 -1.89 -10.61 25.08
C SER A 161 -2.14 -9.16 25.51
N TYR A 162 -1.06 -8.39 25.56
CA TYR A 162 -1.07 -6.98 25.90
C TYR A 162 -0.01 -6.22 25.13
N VAL A 163 -0.31 -4.97 24.76
CA VAL A 163 0.63 -4.13 23.99
C VAL A 163 1.89 -3.87 24.83
N GLY A 164 3.06 -4.20 24.28
CA GLY A 164 4.35 -4.05 24.96
C GLY A 164 4.76 -5.23 25.86
N TYR A 165 4.01 -6.33 25.84
CA TYR A 165 4.31 -7.53 26.63
C TYR A 165 4.36 -8.79 25.77
N THR A 166 5.17 -9.75 26.17
CA THR A 166 5.25 -11.07 25.53
C THR A 166 3.97 -11.85 25.73
N THR A 167 3.32 -12.28 24.65
CA THR A 167 2.08 -13.08 24.71
C THR A 167 2.32 -14.42 25.38
N GLN A 168 1.52 -14.75 26.41
CA GLN A 168 1.59 -16.03 27.11
C GLN A 168 0.41 -16.93 26.78
N TYR A 169 0.67 -18.25 26.76
CA TYR A 169 -0.33 -19.30 26.55
C TYR A 169 -0.35 -20.23 27.75
N ILE A 170 -1.52 -20.33 28.38
CA ILE A 170 -1.70 -21.18 29.60
C ILE A 170 -2.79 -22.21 29.33
N THR A 171 -2.47 -23.48 29.56
CA THR A 171 -3.46 -24.56 29.49
C THR A 171 -4.23 -24.64 30.81
N VAL A 172 -5.55 -24.59 30.71
CA VAL A 172 -6.44 -24.67 31.89
C VAL A 172 -6.36 -26.06 32.53
N GLY A 173 -5.91 -26.08 33.77
CA GLY A 173 -5.86 -27.26 34.62
C GLY A 173 -7.09 -27.38 35.56
N ASP A 174 -6.88 -27.98 36.75
CA ASP A 174 -7.91 -28.16 37.78
C ASP A 174 -8.09 -26.91 38.66
N ALA A 175 -7.16 -25.96 38.61
CA ALA A 175 -7.23 -24.72 39.37
C ALA A 175 -8.34 -23.80 38.90
N SER A 176 -9.07 -23.18 39.82
CA SER A 176 -10.12 -22.19 39.57
C SER A 176 -9.60 -20.74 39.59
N SER A 177 -8.33 -20.55 40.00
CA SER A 177 -7.69 -19.24 40.04
C SER A 177 -6.29 -19.31 39.45
N LEU A 178 -5.91 -18.29 38.65
CA LEU A 178 -4.60 -18.16 38.01
C LEU A 178 -3.99 -16.79 38.33
N THR A 179 -2.68 -16.80 38.61
CA THR A 179 -1.86 -15.57 38.57
C THR A 179 -0.98 -15.66 37.36
N VAL A 180 -1.07 -14.68 36.46
CA VAL A 180 -0.31 -14.61 35.24
C VAL A 180 0.63 -13.43 35.33
N VAL A 181 1.91 -13.65 35.09
CA VAL A 181 2.90 -12.57 35.03
C VAL A 181 3.31 -12.43 33.57
N LEU A 182 3.02 -11.28 32.97
CA LEU A 182 3.50 -10.96 31.63
C LEU A 182 4.84 -10.25 31.75
N GLU A 183 5.81 -10.72 30.98
CA GLU A 183 7.12 -10.07 30.86
C GLU A 183 7.03 -8.97 29.82
N GLU A 184 7.59 -7.79 30.13
CA GLU A 184 7.71 -6.73 29.13
C GLU A 184 8.46 -7.29 27.90
N ASP A 185 7.85 -7.13 26.71
CA ASP A 185 8.55 -7.46 25.48
C ASP A 185 9.60 -6.39 25.19
N ALA A 186 10.79 -6.57 25.76
CA ALA A 186 11.93 -5.68 25.57
C ALA A 186 12.30 -5.52 24.08
N LYS A 187 11.86 -6.47 23.22
CA LYS A 187 12.02 -6.36 21.77
C LYS A 187 10.99 -5.44 21.13
N ALA A 188 9.82 -5.26 21.74
CA ALA A 188 8.79 -4.34 21.23
C ALA A 188 9.07 -2.87 21.59
N LEU A 189 9.93 -2.60 22.59
CA LEU A 189 10.24 -1.25 23.06
C LEU A 189 11.54 -0.69 22.50
N ASP A 190 12.42 -1.50 21.96
CA ASP A 190 13.60 -1.02 21.26
C ASP A 190 13.22 -0.81 19.77
N GLU A 191 12.86 0.42 19.43
CA GLU A 191 12.72 0.83 18.05
C GLU A 191 14.07 0.64 17.36
N VAL A 192 14.18 -0.45 16.61
CA VAL A 192 15.38 -0.80 15.88
C VAL A 192 15.43 0.04 14.62
N VAL A 193 16.38 0.95 14.54
CA VAL A 193 16.65 1.73 13.34
C VAL A 193 17.77 1.06 12.53
N VAL A 194 17.59 1.04 11.22
CA VAL A 194 18.65 0.64 10.32
C VAL A 194 19.57 1.83 10.15
N THR A 195 20.84 1.63 10.52
CA THR A 195 21.90 2.63 10.42
C THR A 195 22.69 2.46 9.11
N ALA A 196 23.81 3.15 8.99
CA ALA A 196 24.73 3.00 7.87
C ALA A 196 25.08 1.54 7.60
N LEU A 197 25.25 1.19 6.33
CA LEU A 197 25.61 -0.16 5.86
C LEU A 197 24.58 -1.24 6.20
N GLY A 198 23.31 -0.86 6.43
CA GLY A 198 22.24 -1.83 6.72
C GLY A 198 22.29 -2.44 8.13
N ILE A 199 23.14 -1.93 9.03
CA ILE A 199 23.28 -2.47 10.39
C ILE A 199 22.09 -2.04 11.23
N LYS A 200 21.38 -3.01 11.82
CA LYS A 200 20.28 -2.76 12.76
C LYS A 200 20.84 -2.43 14.14
N ARG A 201 20.45 -1.30 14.72
CA ARG A 201 20.77 -0.89 16.08
C ARG A 201 19.55 -0.34 16.79
N ALA A 202 19.51 -0.52 18.11
CA ALA A 202 18.51 0.14 18.93
C ALA A 202 18.67 1.67 18.84
N GLU A 203 17.59 2.41 18.65
CA GLU A 203 17.64 3.89 18.53
C GLU A 203 18.35 4.51 19.73
N LYS A 204 18.11 4.00 20.94
CA LYS A 204 18.75 4.43 22.18
C LYS A 204 20.28 4.24 22.21
N ALA A 205 20.81 3.35 21.36
CA ALA A 205 22.25 3.09 21.27
C ALA A 205 22.97 4.02 20.29
N LEU A 206 22.25 4.93 19.63
CA LEU A 206 22.82 5.86 18.67
C LEU A 206 23.27 7.15 19.37
N SER A 207 24.47 7.61 19.06
CA SER A 207 25.01 8.90 19.52
C SER A 207 24.50 10.10 18.71
N TYR A 208 23.57 9.88 17.78
CA TYR A 208 22.99 10.90 16.90
C TYR A 208 21.48 10.67 16.72
N SER A 209 20.76 11.77 16.45
CA SER A 209 19.32 11.68 16.22
C SER A 209 19.01 11.12 14.84
N VAL A 210 18.16 10.10 14.83
CA VAL A 210 17.57 9.50 13.63
C VAL A 210 16.06 9.66 13.74
N GLN A 211 15.42 10.10 12.67
CA GLN A 211 13.97 10.08 12.56
C GLN A 211 13.57 8.96 11.60
N GLN A 212 12.73 8.05 12.06
CA GLN A 212 12.23 6.94 11.24
C GLN A 212 10.81 7.20 10.77
N VAL A 213 10.54 6.85 9.51
CA VAL A 213 9.20 6.82 8.90
C VAL A 213 8.94 5.40 8.41
N LYS A 214 7.89 4.77 8.93
CA LYS A 214 7.51 3.40 8.56
C LYS A 214 6.73 3.37 7.25
N SER A 215 6.70 2.21 6.60
CA SER A 215 6.02 1.95 5.33
C SER A 215 4.57 2.46 5.29
N ASP A 216 3.82 2.23 6.36
CA ASP A 216 2.40 2.63 6.41
C ASP A 216 2.25 4.13 6.23
N ALA A 217 3.06 4.92 6.94
CA ALA A 217 3.03 6.37 6.81
C ALA A 217 3.44 6.89 5.41
N ILE A 218 4.24 6.13 4.66
CA ILE A 218 4.62 6.47 3.28
C ILE A 218 3.48 6.16 2.32
N ASN A 219 2.77 5.05 2.57
CA ASN A 219 1.77 4.47 1.69
C ASN A 219 0.34 4.99 1.95
N ASP A 220 0.10 5.74 3.03
CA ASP A 220 -1.21 6.34 3.33
C ASP A 220 -1.66 7.32 2.24
N VAL A 221 -0.73 8.13 1.73
CA VAL A 221 -0.96 9.06 0.61
C VAL A 221 0.14 8.81 -0.43
N LYS A 222 -0.21 8.08 -1.47
CA LYS A 222 0.73 7.71 -2.52
C LYS A 222 0.84 8.82 -3.57
N ASP A 223 2.07 9.18 -3.88
CA ASP A 223 2.42 10.13 -4.95
C ASP A 223 3.26 9.39 -6.00
N ALA A 224 3.25 9.84 -7.25
CA ALA A 224 4.09 9.28 -8.30
C ALA A 224 5.58 9.30 -7.91
N ASN A 225 6.02 10.33 -7.17
CA ASN A 225 7.28 10.39 -6.47
C ASN A 225 7.04 10.29 -4.96
N PHE A 226 7.35 9.14 -4.35
CA PHE A 226 7.06 8.87 -2.93
C PHE A 226 7.72 9.89 -1.97
N VAL A 227 8.79 10.56 -2.39
CA VAL A 227 9.47 11.58 -1.58
C VAL A 227 8.52 12.75 -1.27
N ASN A 228 7.57 13.05 -2.18
CA ASN A 228 6.54 14.06 -1.93
C ASN A 228 5.63 13.68 -0.75
N GLY A 229 5.39 12.39 -0.54
CA GLY A 229 4.61 11.84 0.57
C GLY A 229 5.23 12.05 1.95
N LEU A 230 6.51 12.45 2.02
CA LEU A 230 7.19 12.79 3.28
C LEU A 230 6.92 14.22 3.75
N THR A 231 6.25 15.03 2.93
CA THR A 231 5.92 16.43 3.27
C THR A 231 5.11 16.49 4.58
N GLY A 232 5.61 17.24 5.55
CA GLY A 232 4.98 17.38 6.88
C GLY A 232 5.16 16.20 7.84
N LYS A 233 5.78 15.09 7.40
CA LYS A 233 6.02 13.89 8.24
C LYS A 233 7.41 13.86 8.88
N VAL A 234 8.33 14.70 8.39
CA VAL A 234 9.73 14.72 8.83
C VAL A 234 10.09 16.11 9.32
N ALA A 235 10.58 16.21 10.57
CA ALA A 235 10.98 17.47 11.16
C ALA A 235 12.25 18.03 10.52
N GLY A 236 12.28 19.34 10.25
CA GLY A 236 13.45 20.04 9.70
C GLY A 236 13.78 19.72 8.25
N VAL A 237 12.83 19.13 7.51
CA VAL A 237 12.95 18.82 6.07
C VAL A 237 11.95 19.65 5.28
N SER A 238 12.45 20.37 4.29
CA SER A 238 11.64 21.10 3.30
C SER A 238 11.62 20.33 1.99
N ILE A 239 10.42 19.99 1.53
CA ILE A 239 10.18 19.20 0.32
C ILE A 239 9.43 20.09 -0.65
N ASN A 240 10.07 20.38 -1.79
CA ASN A 240 9.49 21.20 -2.84
C ASN A 240 9.23 20.30 -4.06
N ARG A 241 7.98 20.16 -4.42
CA ARG A 241 7.56 19.44 -5.63
C ARG A 241 8.05 20.16 -6.87
N SER A 242 8.29 19.42 -7.92
CA SER A 242 8.67 19.97 -9.21
C SER A 242 7.56 20.81 -9.82
N SER A 243 7.90 21.96 -10.37
CA SER A 243 7.00 22.75 -11.23
C SER A 243 6.89 22.17 -12.64
N SER A 244 7.73 21.19 -13.01
CA SER A 244 7.63 20.47 -14.28
C SER A 244 6.41 19.54 -14.38
N GLY A 245 5.61 19.45 -13.34
CA GLY A 245 4.43 18.60 -13.29
C GLY A 245 4.74 17.18 -12.80
N ILE A 246 3.93 16.22 -13.24
CA ILE A 246 4.04 14.83 -12.83
C ILE A 246 5.32 14.20 -13.40
N GLY A 247 6.03 13.42 -12.56
CA GLY A 247 7.29 12.79 -12.92
C GLY A 247 8.52 13.70 -12.81
N GLY A 248 8.35 14.97 -12.42
CA GLY A 248 9.46 15.88 -12.18
C GLY A 248 10.21 15.59 -10.86
N ALA A 249 11.48 16.02 -10.81
CA ALA A 249 12.37 15.82 -9.66
C ALA A 249 11.89 16.64 -8.43
N THR A 250 11.99 16.06 -7.25
CA THR A 250 11.62 16.70 -5.99
C THR A 250 12.85 17.24 -5.28
N ARG A 251 12.81 18.50 -4.88
CA ARG A 251 13.90 19.09 -4.10
C ARG A 251 13.68 18.86 -2.61
N VAL A 252 14.63 18.17 -1.98
CA VAL A 252 14.62 17.90 -0.55
C VAL A 252 15.80 18.59 0.12
N VAL A 253 15.50 19.50 1.02
CA VAL A 253 16.49 20.29 1.76
C VAL A 253 16.33 20.08 3.26
N MET A 254 17.42 19.72 3.95
CA MET A 254 17.44 19.52 5.39
C MET A 254 18.08 20.70 6.11
N ARG A 255 17.38 21.23 7.13
CA ARG A 255 17.84 22.35 7.98
C ARG A 255 18.22 23.60 7.19
N GLY A 256 17.49 23.89 6.11
CA GLY A 256 17.68 25.07 5.27
C GLY A 256 18.76 24.91 4.20
N ALA A 257 18.73 25.79 3.21
CA ALA A 257 19.75 25.84 2.14
C ALA A 257 21.09 26.33 2.69
N LYS A 258 22.14 25.60 2.40
CA LYS A 258 23.51 25.90 2.88
C LYS A 258 24.35 26.60 1.83
N SER A 259 24.01 26.47 0.58
CA SER A 259 24.72 27.07 -0.54
C SER A 259 23.76 27.82 -1.45
N ILE A 260 24.17 29.00 -1.92
CA ILE A 260 23.42 29.79 -2.90
C ILE A 260 23.61 29.23 -4.30
N VAL A 261 24.78 28.70 -4.62
CA VAL A 261 25.17 28.24 -5.96
C VAL A 261 25.23 26.70 -6.05
N GLY A 262 25.55 26.04 -4.93
CA GLY A 262 25.73 24.58 -4.89
C GLY A 262 24.43 23.79 -4.70
N ASN A 263 24.51 22.49 -4.94
CA ASN A 263 23.44 21.56 -4.68
C ASN A 263 23.14 21.46 -3.17
N ASN A 264 21.89 21.69 -2.77
CA ASN A 264 21.42 21.57 -1.40
C ASN A 264 20.61 20.29 -1.17
N ASN A 265 20.44 19.44 -2.17
CA ASN A 265 19.67 18.20 -2.06
C ASN A 265 20.35 17.20 -1.13
N VAL A 266 19.56 16.40 -0.48
CA VAL A 266 20.02 15.28 0.35
C VAL A 266 20.60 14.16 -0.48
N LEU A 267 21.43 13.33 0.15
CA LEU A 267 21.87 12.05 -0.42
C LEU A 267 20.81 10.97 -0.12
N TYR A 268 20.49 10.16 -1.12
CA TYR A 268 19.69 8.95 -0.95
C TYR A 268 20.59 7.73 -0.91
N VAL A 269 20.29 6.83 0.03
CA VAL A 269 20.99 5.56 0.19
C VAL A 269 19.94 4.46 0.27
N VAL A 270 19.97 3.52 -0.67
CA VAL A 270 19.04 2.39 -0.70
C VAL A 270 19.80 1.12 -0.32
N ASP A 271 19.33 0.44 0.72
CA ASP A 271 19.92 -0.79 1.27
C ASP A 271 21.44 -0.68 1.49
N GLY A 272 21.88 0.49 1.98
CA GLY A 272 23.30 0.80 2.25
C GLY A 272 24.11 1.33 1.06
N MET A 273 23.54 1.36 -0.15
CA MET A 273 24.21 1.85 -1.35
C MET A 273 23.78 3.29 -1.68
N PRO A 274 24.71 4.24 -1.75
CA PRO A 274 24.42 5.59 -2.21
C PRO A 274 23.94 5.60 -3.66
N ILE A 275 22.83 6.27 -3.92
CA ILE A 275 22.26 6.41 -5.27
C ILE A 275 22.56 7.79 -5.80
N GLY A 276 23.14 7.87 -7.00
CA GLY A 276 23.23 9.11 -7.75
C GLY A 276 21.81 9.60 -8.08
N ASN A 277 21.51 10.82 -7.66
CA ASN A 277 20.21 11.45 -7.90
C ASN A 277 20.39 12.73 -8.75
N PRO A 278 20.94 12.63 -9.97
CA PRO A 278 21.04 13.78 -10.85
C PRO A 278 19.62 14.14 -11.31
N SER A 279 19.20 15.37 -11.03
CA SER A 279 18.02 15.94 -11.70
C SER A 279 18.43 16.27 -13.14
N LYS A 280 17.74 15.70 -14.11
CA LYS A 280 17.95 16.02 -15.51
C LYS A 280 17.23 17.34 -15.84
N GLY A 281 17.93 18.30 -16.45
CA GLY A 281 17.31 19.49 -17.04
C GLY A 281 17.32 20.75 -16.18
N GLU A 282 18.13 20.86 -15.14
CA GLU A 282 18.32 22.13 -14.42
C GLU A 282 19.26 23.08 -15.19
N ILE A 283 18.71 23.82 -16.12
CA ILE A 283 19.33 25.03 -16.62
C ILE A 283 18.49 26.19 -16.11
N ASN A 284 19.00 26.93 -15.14
CA ASN A 284 18.37 28.12 -14.58
C ASN A 284 18.55 29.31 -15.53
N ASN A 285 17.87 29.29 -16.65
CA ASN A 285 17.80 30.42 -17.58
C ASN A 285 16.40 30.55 -18.18
N ASP A 286 16.18 31.59 -18.93
CA ASP A 286 14.88 31.89 -19.55
C ASP A 286 14.42 30.81 -20.55
N TYR A 287 15.33 29.92 -20.97
CA TYR A 287 15.12 28.82 -21.90
C TYR A 287 15.23 27.45 -21.24
N SER A 288 14.98 27.35 -19.92
CA SER A 288 15.11 26.09 -19.18
C SER A 288 14.30 24.97 -19.82
N THR A 289 14.93 23.83 -19.94
CA THR A 289 14.24 22.60 -20.34
C THR A 289 13.36 22.08 -19.21
N PRO A 290 12.33 21.26 -19.50
CA PRO A 290 11.59 20.57 -18.46
C PRO A 290 12.52 19.80 -17.53
N GLY A 291 12.35 19.95 -16.24
CA GLY A 291 13.04 19.12 -15.25
C GLY A 291 12.66 17.66 -15.46
N GLY A 292 13.66 16.80 -15.69
CA GLY A 292 13.44 15.35 -15.82
C GLY A 292 13.16 14.70 -14.46
N GLY A 293 12.88 13.39 -14.48
CA GLY A 293 12.83 12.57 -13.30
C GLY A 293 14.16 12.48 -12.57
N GLU A 294 14.14 12.01 -11.38
CA GLU A 294 15.28 11.73 -10.51
C GLU A 294 15.38 10.23 -10.22
N GLY A 295 16.59 9.72 -9.99
CA GLY A 295 16.81 8.29 -9.77
C GLY A 295 16.02 7.69 -8.61
N ILE A 296 15.78 8.48 -7.56
CA ILE A 296 15.01 8.02 -6.41
C ILE A 296 13.52 7.85 -6.72
N SER A 297 12.98 8.62 -7.66
CA SER A 297 11.59 8.49 -8.08
C SER A 297 11.29 7.19 -8.83
N ASP A 298 12.33 6.47 -9.25
CA ASP A 298 12.18 5.20 -9.95
C ASP A 298 11.82 4.03 -9.02
N PHE A 299 11.94 4.20 -7.70
CA PHE A 299 11.56 3.16 -6.74
C PHE A 299 10.06 3.11 -6.49
N ASN A 300 9.53 1.88 -6.37
CA ASN A 300 8.14 1.67 -5.99
C ASN A 300 7.96 1.91 -4.48
N PRO A 301 7.08 2.82 -4.04
CA PRO A 301 6.84 3.07 -2.61
C PRO A 301 6.39 1.83 -1.84
N GLU A 302 5.70 0.89 -2.49
CA GLU A 302 5.25 -0.37 -1.90
C GLU A 302 6.39 -1.32 -1.52
N ASP A 303 7.57 -1.16 -2.13
CA ASP A 303 8.75 -1.97 -1.85
C ASP A 303 9.55 -1.42 -0.66
N ILE A 304 9.19 -0.23 -0.15
CA ILE A 304 9.87 0.41 0.97
C ILE A 304 9.34 -0.16 2.29
N GLU A 305 10.23 -0.60 3.16
CA GLU A 305 9.94 -1.05 4.53
C GLU A 305 9.97 0.13 5.51
N SER A 306 11.03 0.93 5.40
CA SER A 306 11.22 2.09 6.27
C SER A 306 12.19 3.11 5.67
N LEU A 307 12.05 4.35 6.11
CA LEU A 307 12.99 5.43 5.84
C LEU A 307 13.59 5.90 7.15
N SER A 308 14.91 6.12 7.15
CA SER A 308 15.62 6.72 8.28
C SER A 308 16.33 7.99 7.83
N ILE A 309 16.04 9.10 8.51
CA ILE A 309 16.55 10.42 8.14
C ILE A 309 17.68 10.80 9.08
N LEU A 310 18.86 11.00 8.50
CA LEU A 310 20.05 11.46 9.22
C LEU A 310 20.39 12.89 8.81
N THR A 311 20.57 13.73 9.80
CA THR A 311 20.88 15.14 9.57
C THR A 311 22.26 15.50 10.12
N GLY A 312 22.89 16.52 9.50
CA GLY A 312 24.11 17.14 10.00
C GLY A 312 25.37 16.26 9.93
N PRO A 313 26.29 16.45 10.91
CA PRO A 313 27.61 15.82 10.89
C PRO A 313 27.58 14.30 10.89
N ALA A 314 26.56 13.69 11.52
CA ALA A 314 26.40 12.24 11.56
C ALA A 314 26.27 11.61 10.17
N ALA A 315 25.51 12.27 9.28
CA ALA A 315 25.36 11.85 7.89
C ALA A 315 26.72 11.91 7.15
N ALA A 316 27.44 13.02 7.32
CA ALA A 316 28.74 13.22 6.67
C ALA A 316 29.82 12.27 7.21
N ALA A 317 29.77 11.90 8.50
CA ALA A 317 30.69 10.92 9.08
C ALA A 317 30.50 9.52 8.49
N LEU A 318 29.29 9.17 8.08
CA LEU A 318 28.94 7.85 7.54
C LEU A 318 29.14 7.73 6.02
N TYR A 319 28.82 8.81 5.28
CA TYR A 319 28.78 8.81 3.80
C TYR A 319 29.65 9.89 3.16
N GLY A 320 30.52 10.54 3.95
CA GLY A 320 31.47 11.54 3.43
C GLY A 320 30.80 12.86 3.02
N SER A 321 31.52 13.62 2.19
CA SER A 321 31.10 14.97 1.75
C SER A 321 29.78 14.98 0.96
N SER A 322 29.44 13.91 0.26
CA SER A 322 28.19 13.78 -0.48
C SER A 322 26.96 13.84 0.43
N ALA A 323 27.13 13.52 1.70
CA ALA A 323 26.09 13.55 2.73
C ALA A 323 26.05 14.84 3.56
N ALA A 324 26.82 15.87 3.19
CA ALA A 324 26.90 17.13 3.94
C ALA A 324 25.53 17.81 4.11
N ASN A 325 24.61 17.60 3.18
CA ASN A 325 23.25 18.13 3.21
C ASN A 325 22.24 17.24 3.96
N GLY A 326 22.69 16.08 4.47
CA GLY A 326 21.87 15.06 5.10
C GLY A 326 21.67 13.85 4.22
N VAL A 327 21.16 12.78 4.81
CA VAL A 327 20.94 11.47 4.16
C VAL A 327 19.53 10.97 4.46
N ILE A 328 18.87 10.44 3.46
CA ILE A 328 17.68 9.60 3.61
C ILE A 328 18.10 8.15 3.32
N LEU A 329 18.11 7.32 4.35
CA LEU A 329 18.32 5.89 4.23
C LEU A 329 16.99 5.22 3.93
N ILE A 330 16.95 4.41 2.90
CA ILE A 330 15.78 3.69 2.42
C ILE A 330 16.06 2.21 2.58
N ASN A 331 15.23 1.54 3.38
CA ASN A 331 15.29 0.10 3.51
C ASN A 331 14.13 -0.50 2.73
N THR A 332 14.44 -1.43 1.83
CA THR A 332 13.42 -2.11 1.04
C THR A 332 12.96 -3.39 1.72
N LYS A 333 11.73 -3.81 1.43
CA LYS A 333 11.12 -5.02 1.98
C LYS A 333 11.90 -6.25 1.57
N LYS A 334 12.13 -7.14 2.53
CA LYS A 334 12.70 -8.47 2.33
C LYS A 334 11.59 -9.54 2.34
N GLY A 335 11.90 -10.74 1.88
CA GLY A 335 11.06 -11.90 2.10
C GLY A 335 10.82 -12.11 3.60
N GLN A 336 9.65 -12.60 3.97
CA GLN A 336 9.29 -12.87 5.35
C GLN A 336 9.20 -14.36 5.62
N GLU A 337 9.58 -14.79 6.82
CA GLU A 337 9.41 -16.16 7.26
C GLU A 337 7.90 -16.50 7.34
N GLY A 338 7.51 -17.63 6.78
CA GLY A 338 6.15 -18.13 6.85
C GLY A 338 5.60 -18.57 5.49
N LYS A 339 4.28 -18.71 5.45
CA LYS A 339 3.54 -19.05 4.24
C LYS A 339 3.58 -17.89 3.24
N LEU A 340 3.37 -18.21 1.96
CA LEU A 340 3.23 -17.22 0.91
C LEU A 340 2.21 -16.14 1.31
N LYS A 341 2.69 -14.90 1.37
CA LYS A 341 1.88 -13.71 1.59
C LYS A 341 1.79 -12.94 0.27
N ILE A 342 0.58 -12.68 -0.16
CA ILE A 342 0.29 -11.90 -1.37
C ILE A 342 -0.40 -10.62 -0.94
N SER A 343 0.09 -9.49 -1.43
CA SER A 343 -0.53 -8.18 -1.24
C SER A 343 -0.78 -7.55 -2.60
N ILE A 344 -2.00 -7.08 -2.82
CA ILE A 344 -2.38 -6.35 -4.04
C ILE A 344 -2.94 -5.02 -3.58
N SER A 345 -2.44 -3.94 -4.16
CA SER A 345 -2.89 -2.58 -3.86
C SER A 345 -3.22 -1.82 -5.14
N ASN A 346 -4.25 -0.99 -5.05
CA ASN A 346 -4.58 0.03 -6.03
C ASN A 346 -4.72 1.37 -5.31
N ASN A 347 -4.18 2.41 -5.90
CA ASN A 347 -4.44 3.79 -5.49
C ASN A 347 -4.81 4.60 -6.71
N THR A 348 -5.97 5.23 -6.67
CA THR A 348 -6.44 6.12 -7.73
C THR A 348 -6.77 7.48 -7.11
N GLU A 349 -6.09 8.51 -7.58
CA GLU A 349 -6.24 9.88 -7.12
C GLU A 349 -6.65 10.77 -8.30
N PHE A 350 -7.56 11.70 -8.06
CA PHE A 350 -7.95 12.75 -9.01
C PHE A 350 -7.54 14.11 -8.47
N MET A 351 -6.86 14.90 -9.30
CA MET A 351 -6.27 16.18 -8.94
C MET A 351 -6.92 17.31 -9.75
N PRO A 352 -8.08 17.83 -9.33
CA PRO A 352 -8.64 19.01 -9.99
C PRO A 352 -7.85 20.26 -9.60
N PRO A 353 -7.73 21.27 -10.48
CA PRO A 353 -7.22 22.58 -10.10
C PRO A 353 -8.21 23.27 -9.15
N TYR A 354 -7.83 23.42 -7.86
CA TYR A 354 -8.76 23.92 -6.83
C TYR A 354 -8.43 25.33 -6.32
N VAL A 355 -7.17 25.74 -6.38
CA VAL A 355 -6.74 27.10 -6.02
C VAL A 355 -6.28 27.82 -7.29
N MET A 356 -7.06 28.78 -7.72
CA MET A 356 -6.79 29.57 -8.92
C MET A 356 -6.88 31.05 -8.60
N PRO A 357 -5.96 31.88 -9.11
CA PRO A 357 -6.10 33.32 -8.99
C PRO A 357 -7.31 33.83 -9.75
N GLU A 358 -7.98 34.80 -9.18
CA GLU A 358 -9.07 35.50 -9.86
C GLU A 358 -8.52 36.71 -10.60
N PHE A 359 -8.91 36.85 -11.85
CA PHE A 359 -8.49 37.93 -12.71
C PHE A 359 -9.67 38.83 -13.02
N GLN A 360 -9.38 40.11 -13.28
CA GLN A 360 -10.37 41.02 -13.81
C GLN A 360 -10.78 40.61 -15.24
N ASN A 361 -12.05 40.79 -15.61
CA ASN A 361 -12.59 40.39 -16.91
C ASN A 361 -13.38 41.52 -17.63
N ARG A 362 -13.33 42.74 -17.11
CA ARG A 362 -14.13 43.88 -17.60
C ARG A 362 -13.32 44.84 -18.46
N TYR A 363 -12.02 44.94 -18.25
CA TYR A 363 -11.13 45.81 -19.02
C TYR A 363 -10.28 44.97 -19.96
N GLY A 364 -10.26 45.35 -21.23
CA GLY A 364 -9.43 44.72 -22.23
C GLY A 364 -7.97 45.12 -22.12
N ASN A 365 -7.17 44.79 -23.12
CA ASN A 365 -5.80 45.23 -23.23
C ASN A 365 -5.74 46.60 -23.95
N ALA A 366 -4.69 47.39 -23.64
CA ALA A 366 -4.41 48.60 -24.40
C ALA A 366 -4.03 48.24 -25.86
N LYS A 367 -4.37 49.09 -26.79
CA LYS A 367 -4.12 48.86 -28.21
C LYS A 367 -2.62 48.56 -28.46
N GLY A 368 -2.34 47.43 -29.10
CA GLY A 368 -0.97 47.00 -29.38
C GLY A 368 -0.18 46.52 -28.14
N SER A 369 -0.85 46.23 -27.03
CA SER A 369 -0.23 45.77 -25.77
C SER A 369 -0.96 44.54 -25.26
N TYR A 370 -0.20 43.63 -24.61
CA TYR A 370 -0.76 42.51 -23.84
C TYR A 370 -1.15 42.89 -22.40
N LYS A 371 -0.89 44.14 -21.98
CA LYS A 371 -1.24 44.61 -20.64
C LYS A 371 -2.73 44.82 -20.50
N SER A 372 -3.32 44.26 -19.47
CA SER A 372 -4.69 44.53 -19.03
C SER A 372 -4.88 46.01 -18.64
N TRP A 373 -6.12 46.41 -18.33
CA TRP A 373 -6.50 47.77 -17.94
C TRP A 373 -6.49 48.79 -19.09
N GLY A 374 -6.80 48.35 -20.30
CA GLY A 374 -7.13 49.19 -21.43
C GLY A 374 -8.58 49.71 -21.36
N GLU A 375 -9.26 49.76 -22.49
CA GLU A 375 -10.67 50.18 -22.59
C GLU A 375 -11.62 49.14 -21.94
N MET A 376 -12.73 49.65 -21.41
CA MET A 376 -13.77 48.81 -20.85
C MET A 376 -14.45 48.02 -21.99
N LEU A 377 -14.52 46.70 -21.82
CA LEU A 377 -15.18 45.81 -22.75
C LEU A 377 -16.71 46.02 -22.73
N GLN A 378 -17.37 45.93 -23.88
CA GLN A 378 -18.83 46.00 -23.99
C GLN A 378 -19.49 44.84 -23.21
N GLN A 379 -18.86 43.69 -23.21
CA GLN A 379 -19.24 42.51 -22.38
C GLN A 379 -18.00 41.97 -21.66
N PRO A 380 -18.18 41.47 -20.44
CA PRO A 380 -17.06 40.85 -19.73
C PRO A 380 -16.44 39.69 -20.52
N SER A 381 -15.12 39.57 -20.47
CA SER A 381 -14.43 38.42 -21.06
C SER A 381 -14.92 37.11 -20.47
N THR A 382 -15.13 36.11 -21.27
CA THR A 382 -15.52 34.77 -20.87
C THR A 382 -14.29 33.88 -20.56
N PHE A 383 -13.12 34.33 -20.98
CA PHE A 383 -11.88 33.57 -20.72
C PHE A 383 -11.55 33.53 -19.21
N ARG A 384 -11.31 32.34 -18.72
CA ARG A 384 -10.82 32.08 -17.37
C ARG A 384 -9.60 31.18 -17.46
N PRO A 385 -8.46 31.53 -16.83
CA PRO A 385 -7.27 30.68 -16.83
C PRO A 385 -7.54 29.24 -16.39
N LYS A 386 -8.53 29.03 -15.49
CA LYS A 386 -8.97 27.70 -15.06
C LYS A 386 -9.40 26.79 -16.20
N ASP A 387 -9.95 27.35 -17.27
CA ASP A 387 -10.49 26.57 -18.40
C ASP A 387 -9.39 25.91 -19.26
N PHE A 388 -8.14 26.35 -19.09
CA PHE A 388 -6.97 25.69 -19.69
C PHE A 388 -6.65 24.37 -19.01
N PHE A 389 -6.81 24.27 -17.70
CA PHE A 389 -6.38 23.12 -16.92
C PHE A 389 -7.41 21.98 -17.02
N LYS A 390 -6.90 20.76 -16.85
CA LYS A 390 -7.71 19.53 -16.78
C LYS A 390 -7.67 18.97 -15.36
N THR A 391 -8.52 18.03 -15.06
CA THR A 391 -8.37 17.19 -13.88
C THR A 391 -7.29 16.16 -14.17
N GLY A 392 -6.20 16.21 -13.40
CA GLY A 392 -5.17 15.20 -13.43
C GLY A 392 -5.65 13.91 -12.76
N ALA A 393 -4.98 12.81 -13.07
CA ALA A 393 -5.22 11.52 -12.43
C ALA A 393 -3.89 10.81 -12.15
N ASN A 394 -3.82 10.08 -11.04
CA ASN A 394 -2.69 9.22 -10.71
C ASN A 394 -3.23 7.84 -10.35
N ILE A 395 -2.88 6.83 -11.15
CA ILE A 395 -3.34 5.45 -10.97
C ILE A 395 -2.12 4.58 -10.73
N MET A 396 -2.02 4.03 -9.54
CA MET A 396 -0.93 3.17 -9.10
C MET A 396 -1.47 1.78 -8.74
N ASN A 397 -0.89 0.75 -9.31
CA ASN A 397 -1.19 -0.64 -8.99
C ASN A 397 0.09 -1.34 -8.58
N ALA A 398 0.02 -2.15 -7.53
CA ALA A 398 1.15 -2.98 -7.12
C ALA A 398 0.66 -4.37 -6.66
N ALA A 399 1.50 -5.37 -6.91
CA ALA A 399 1.33 -6.72 -6.42
C ALA A 399 2.65 -7.22 -5.85
N ASN A 400 2.64 -7.63 -4.58
CA ASN A 400 3.82 -8.07 -3.85
C ASN A 400 3.62 -9.50 -3.38
N PHE A 401 4.67 -10.30 -3.50
CA PHE A 401 4.73 -11.70 -3.08
C PHE A 401 5.89 -11.86 -2.11
N SER A 402 5.64 -12.40 -0.94
CA SER A 402 6.67 -12.67 0.07
C SER A 402 6.50 -14.08 0.60
N VAL A 403 7.59 -14.83 0.61
CA VAL A 403 7.63 -16.20 1.13
C VAL A 403 9.03 -16.50 1.66
N GLY A 404 9.13 -17.34 2.65
CA GLY A 404 10.44 -17.77 3.13
C GLY A 404 10.39 -18.65 4.37
N ASN A 405 11.58 -19.06 4.75
CA ASN A 405 11.89 -19.70 6.02
C ASN A 405 13.11 -19.03 6.62
N LYS A 406 13.62 -19.54 7.75
CA LYS A 406 14.80 -18.94 8.44
C LYS A 406 16.01 -18.77 7.53
N ASN A 407 16.22 -19.68 6.58
CA ASN A 407 17.43 -19.75 5.78
C ASN A 407 17.26 -19.21 4.36
N ASN A 408 16.03 -19.07 3.87
CA ASN A 408 15.74 -18.62 2.51
C ASN A 408 14.52 -17.71 2.55
N GLN A 409 14.63 -16.51 2.00
CA GLN A 409 13.57 -15.52 1.94
C GLN A 409 13.50 -14.93 0.54
N THR A 410 12.31 -14.85 -0.02
CA THR A 410 12.10 -14.30 -1.36
C THR A 410 10.99 -13.26 -1.32
N PHE A 411 11.25 -12.12 -1.92
CA PHE A 411 10.29 -11.05 -2.17
C PHE A 411 10.27 -10.76 -3.66
N VAL A 412 9.08 -10.64 -4.23
CA VAL A 412 8.86 -10.24 -5.63
C VAL A 412 7.80 -9.16 -5.66
N SER A 413 8.02 -8.12 -6.43
CA SER A 413 7.09 -7.00 -6.59
C SER A 413 6.95 -6.62 -8.06
N VAL A 414 5.73 -6.29 -8.45
CA VAL A 414 5.40 -5.70 -9.75
C VAL A 414 4.53 -4.48 -9.50
N ALA A 415 4.88 -3.34 -10.08
CA ALA A 415 4.07 -2.14 -9.95
C ALA A 415 3.95 -1.36 -11.25
N THR A 416 2.84 -0.64 -11.39
CA THR A 416 2.60 0.29 -12.48
C THR A 416 2.11 1.62 -11.92
N THR A 417 2.62 2.71 -12.45
CA THR A 417 2.14 4.07 -12.20
C THR A 417 1.79 4.70 -13.53
N ASN A 418 0.55 5.16 -13.68
CA ASN A 418 0.11 5.91 -14.84
C ASN A 418 -0.53 7.20 -14.35
N SER A 419 0.02 8.32 -14.76
CA SER A 419 -0.37 9.62 -14.24
C SER A 419 -0.55 10.63 -15.35
N THR A 420 -1.58 11.46 -15.25
CA THR A 420 -1.82 12.62 -16.09
C THR A 420 -1.81 13.87 -15.23
N GLY A 421 -1.12 14.92 -15.69
CA GLY A 421 -1.06 16.21 -14.98
C GLY A 421 -2.31 17.05 -15.18
N ILE A 422 -2.41 18.14 -14.41
CA ILE A 422 -3.45 19.15 -14.58
C ILE A 422 -3.20 20.01 -15.85
N ILE A 423 -1.97 20.05 -16.34
CA ILE A 423 -1.61 20.72 -17.59
C ILE A 423 -1.90 19.75 -18.74
N PRO A 424 -2.58 20.20 -19.81
CA PRO A 424 -2.90 19.32 -20.92
C PRO A 424 -1.68 18.59 -21.50
N ASN A 425 -1.87 17.31 -21.83
CA ASN A 425 -0.87 16.42 -22.43
C ASN A 425 0.38 16.15 -21.57
N ASN A 426 0.39 16.55 -20.30
CA ASN A 426 1.46 16.16 -19.36
C ASN A 426 1.15 14.76 -18.82
N GLU A 427 1.99 13.79 -19.19
CA GLU A 427 1.79 12.37 -18.85
C GLU A 427 3.08 11.78 -18.27
N TYR A 428 2.90 10.82 -17.38
CA TYR A 428 3.99 10.05 -16.78
C TYR A 428 3.57 8.60 -16.62
N SER A 429 4.43 7.69 -17.01
CA SER A 429 4.25 6.26 -16.78
C SER A 429 5.51 5.63 -16.22
N ARG A 430 5.33 4.68 -15.29
CA ARG A 430 6.42 3.91 -14.70
C ARG A 430 5.99 2.46 -14.50
N TYR A 431 6.90 1.55 -14.81
CA TYR A 431 6.76 0.10 -14.63
C TYR A 431 7.93 -0.39 -13.81
N ASN A 432 7.65 -1.01 -12.68
CA ASN A 432 8.65 -1.55 -11.76
C ASN A 432 8.55 -3.07 -11.70
N PHE A 433 9.68 -3.72 -11.62
CA PHE A 433 9.81 -5.13 -11.32
C PHE A 433 10.98 -5.34 -10.37
N THR A 434 10.72 -5.98 -9.23
CA THR A 434 11.71 -6.21 -8.17
C THR A 434 11.71 -7.69 -7.81
N ILE A 435 12.90 -8.29 -7.74
CA ILE A 435 13.12 -9.60 -7.11
C ILE A 435 14.20 -9.42 -6.08
N ARG A 436 13.95 -9.93 -4.89
CA ARG A 436 14.92 -9.97 -3.81
C ARG A 436 14.95 -11.37 -3.20
N HIS A 437 16.14 -11.93 -3.08
CA HIS A 437 16.34 -13.26 -2.52
C HIS A 437 17.51 -13.25 -1.54
N GLY A 438 17.22 -13.54 -0.28
CA GLY A 438 18.20 -13.74 0.76
C GLY A 438 18.34 -15.21 1.11
N ARG A 439 19.57 -15.68 1.25
CA ARG A 439 19.87 -17.04 1.64
C ARG A 439 21.05 -17.12 2.59
N GLU A 440 20.86 -17.80 3.71
CA GLU A 440 21.93 -18.19 4.59
C GLU A 440 22.69 -19.38 3.99
N LEU A 441 23.92 -19.16 3.53
CA LEU A 441 24.78 -20.20 2.93
C LEU A 441 25.52 -21.01 3.99
N VAL A 442 25.98 -20.36 5.06
CA VAL A 442 26.63 -20.98 6.21
C VAL A 442 26.03 -20.39 7.48
N LYS A 443 25.44 -21.24 8.29
CA LYS A 443 24.70 -20.86 9.49
C LYS A 443 25.49 -19.86 10.35
N ASP A 444 24.88 -18.73 10.66
CA ASP A 444 25.39 -17.62 11.48
C ASP A 444 26.75 -17.04 10.99
N LYS A 445 27.17 -17.33 9.74
CA LYS A 445 28.49 -16.91 9.23
C LYS A 445 28.45 -16.28 7.86
N LEU A 446 27.59 -16.74 6.96
CA LEU A 446 27.56 -16.26 5.57
C LEU A 446 26.13 -16.21 5.04
N GLU A 447 25.69 -15.01 4.76
CA GLU A 447 24.41 -14.71 4.11
C GLU A 447 24.67 -14.14 2.71
N LEU A 448 23.88 -14.55 1.74
CA LEU A 448 23.87 -14.01 0.40
C LEU A 448 22.53 -13.32 0.15
N ASP A 449 22.56 -12.00 -0.02
CA ASP A 449 21.44 -11.20 -0.48
C ASP A 449 21.63 -10.86 -1.97
N THR A 450 20.63 -11.16 -2.77
CA THR A 450 20.61 -10.83 -4.21
C THR A 450 19.39 -9.99 -4.52
N ASP A 451 19.61 -8.80 -5.05
CA ASP A 451 18.57 -7.85 -5.40
C ASP A 451 18.63 -7.52 -6.88
N PHE A 452 17.48 -7.59 -7.55
CA PHE A 452 17.31 -7.18 -8.93
C PHE A 452 16.16 -6.20 -9.02
N PHE A 453 16.45 -5.01 -9.52
CA PHE A 453 15.49 -3.93 -9.76
C PHE A 453 15.48 -3.59 -11.23
N PHE A 454 14.30 -3.57 -11.82
CA PHE A 454 14.09 -3.06 -13.17
C PHE A 454 13.00 -2.01 -13.15
N THR A 455 13.32 -0.83 -13.69
CA THR A 455 12.35 0.25 -13.83
C THR A 455 12.41 0.80 -15.23
N LYS A 456 11.22 1.00 -15.82
CA LYS A 456 11.04 1.77 -17.03
C LYS A 456 10.12 2.93 -16.74
N SER A 457 10.61 4.16 -16.90
CA SER A 457 9.83 5.39 -16.76
C SER A 457 9.81 6.18 -18.07
N GLU A 458 8.66 6.78 -18.37
CA GLU A 458 8.46 7.66 -19.51
C GLU A 458 7.71 8.91 -19.03
N SER A 459 8.18 10.07 -19.45
CA SER A 459 7.54 11.36 -19.18
C SER A 459 7.32 12.09 -20.50
N GLN A 460 6.13 12.62 -20.69
CA GLN A 460 5.74 13.35 -21.88
C GLN A 460 5.28 14.76 -21.50
N ASN A 461 5.69 15.74 -22.29
CA ASN A 461 5.31 17.14 -22.17
C ASN A 461 5.48 17.70 -20.75
N GLY A 462 6.63 17.44 -20.12
CA GLY A 462 7.01 18.10 -18.88
C GLY A 462 7.02 19.62 -19.05
N VAL A 463 6.57 20.34 -18.01
CA VAL A 463 6.49 21.80 -18.05
C VAL A 463 7.90 22.41 -17.88
N ALA A 464 8.29 23.27 -18.80
CA ALA A 464 9.55 24.01 -18.71
C ALA A 464 9.48 25.06 -17.56
N HIS A 465 10.62 25.26 -16.90
CA HIS A 465 10.74 26.24 -15.81
C HIS A 465 10.99 27.68 -16.33
N GLY A 466 11.50 27.80 -17.55
CA GLY A 466 11.89 29.07 -18.11
C GLY A 466 10.71 29.97 -18.50
N LEU A 467 11.05 31.15 -18.93
CA LEU A 467 10.08 32.15 -19.36
C LEU A 467 9.43 31.78 -20.70
N TYR A 468 10.23 31.27 -21.66
CA TYR A 468 9.80 31.10 -23.04
C TYR A 468 8.99 29.83 -23.32
N TYR A 469 9.29 28.73 -22.65
CA TYR A 469 8.62 27.44 -22.92
C TYR A 469 7.61 27.04 -21.84
N ASN A 470 7.33 27.95 -20.92
CA ASN A 470 6.36 27.70 -19.85
C ASN A 470 4.94 28.04 -20.34
N PRO A 471 4.05 27.06 -20.50
CA PRO A 471 2.67 27.30 -20.99
C PRO A 471 1.82 28.10 -20.01
N LEU A 472 2.22 28.21 -18.75
CA LEU A 472 1.46 28.93 -17.72
C LEU A 472 1.51 30.45 -17.93
N LEU A 473 2.63 30.97 -18.44
CA LEU A 473 2.77 32.42 -18.66
C LEU A 473 1.75 32.95 -19.67
N PRO A 474 1.63 32.40 -20.90
CA PRO A 474 0.61 32.87 -21.85
C PRO A 474 -0.82 32.65 -21.35
N VAL A 475 -1.06 31.60 -20.53
CA VAL A 475 -2.39 31.37 -19.96
C VAL A 475 -2.77 32.45 -18.93
N TYR A 476 -1.85 32.80 -18.02
CA TYR A 476 -2.11 33.79 -16.98
C TYR A 476 -2.02 35.23 -17.47
N LEU A 477 -1.20 35.49 -18.48
CA LEU A 477 -1.02 36.81 -19.07
C LEU A 477 -1.95 37.05 -20.29
N PHE A 478 -2.84 36.09 -20.60
CA PHE A 478 -3.68 36.20 -21.76
C PHE A 478 -4.57 37.44 -21.71
N PRO A 479 -4.57 38.26 -22.79
CA PRO A 479 -5.34 39.49 -22.84
C PRO A 479 -6.86 39.23 -22.83
N PRO A 480 -7.64 39.84 -21.93
CA PRO A 480 -9.05 39.57 -21.80
C PRO A 480 -9.92 39.90 -23.04
N SER A 481 -9.42 40.76 -23.94
CA SER A 481 -10.09 41.12 -25.18
C SER A 481 -9.82 40.16 -26.35
N GLU A 482 -8.93 39.21 -26.17
CA GLU A 482 -8.55 38.29 -27.26
C GLU A 482 -9.26 36.91 -27.13
N ASN A 483 -9.22 36.16 -28.22
CA ASN A 483 -9.82 34.84 -28.25
C ASN A 483 -8.79 33.78 -27.89
N PHE A 484 -8.96 33.13 -26.74
CA PHE A 484 -8.06 32.08 -26.21
C PHE A 484 -7.95 30.86 -27.15
N GLU A 485 -8.98 30.55 -27.96
CA GLU A 485 -8.93 29.43 -28.88
C GLU A 485 -7.79 29.55 -29.90
N ARG A 486 -7.32 30.78 -30.16
CA ARG A 486 -6.17 31.03 -31.05
C ARG A 486 -4.87 30.43 -30.50
N LEU A 487 -4.70 30.33 -29.18
CA LEU A 487 -3.53 29.70 -28.57
C LEU A 487 -3.51 28.17 -28.76
N LYS A 488 -4.65 27.57 -29.08
CA LYS A 488 -4.73 26.14 -29.37
C LYS A 488 -4.16 25.80 -30.75
N THR A 489 -4.05 26.80 -31.64
CA THR A 489 -3.41 26.66 -32.95
C THR A 489 -1.91 26.95 -32.79
N TYR A 490 -1.13 25.92 -32.52
CA TYR A 490 0.34 26.05 -32.32
C TYR A 490 1.13 25.75 -33.60
N GLU A 491 0.48 25.23 -34.62
CA GLU A 491 1.13 24.83 -35.86
C GLU A 491 0.18 25.14 -37.04
N ILE A 492 0.74 25.66 -38.12
CA ILE A 492 0.08 25.85 -39.39
C ILE A 492 0.80 25.06 -40.45
N TYR A 493 0.15 24.07 -41.04
CA TYR A 493 0.72 23.27 -42.11
C TYR A 493 0.58 23.99 -43.44
N ASP A 494 1.70 24.25 -44.10
CA ASP A 494 1.76 24.80 -45.45
C ASP A 494 1.93 23.65 -46.46
N SER A 495 0.86 23.29 -47.12
CA SER A 495 0.83 22.22 -48.14
C SER A 495 1.70 22.53 -49.35
N GLY A 496 1.88 23.82 -49.70
CA GLY A 496 2.72 24.25 -50.83
C GLY A 496 4.21 24.04 -50.59
N ARG A 497 4.62 24.08 -49.33
CA ARG A 497 6.00 23.89 -48.93
C ARG A 497 6.24 22.55 -48.22
N ASN A 498 5.19 21.78 -47.98
CA ASN A 498 5.22 20.48 -47.30
C ASN A 498 5.89 20.50 -45.94
N PHE A 499 5.69 21.54 -45.14
CA PHE A 499 6.13 21.59 -43.73
C PHE A 499 5.16 22.36 -42.85
N ALA A 500 5.26 22.13 -41.53
CA ALA A 500 4.51 22.86 -40.52
C ALA A 500 5.34 24.04 -40.01
N THR A 501 4.71 25.20 -39.92
CA THR A 501 5.29 26.38 -39.28
C THR A 501 4.69 26.52 -37.88
N MET A 502 5.55 26.67 -36.88
CA MET A 502 5.08 26.98 -35.52
C MET A 502 4.47 28.38 -35.50
N TYR A 503 3.28 28.47 -34.94
CA TYR A 503 2.55 29.71 -34.80
C TYR A 503 2.58 30.19 -33.35
N TRP A 504 3.16 31.37 -33.16
CA TRP A 504 3.19 32.03 -31.85
C TRP A 504 2.29 33.26 -31.96
N PRO A 505 1.08 33.22 -31.41
CA PRO A 505 0.18 34.35 -31.52
C PRO A 505 0.62 35.59 -30.72
N TYR A 506 1.58 35.44 -29.81
CA TYR A 506 2.14 36.52 -28.98
C TYR A 506 3.63 36.40 -28.75
#